data_9b6af9b38ded8d529d0bbe9dd52f3cec
#
_entry.id   9b6af9b38ded8d529d0bbe9dd52f3cec
#
_cell.length_a   1.000
_cell.length_b   1.000
_cell.length_c   1.000
_cell.angle_alpha   90.00
_cell.angle_beta   90.00
_cell.angle_gamma   90.00
#
_symmetry.space_group_name_H-M   'P 1'
#
loop_
_entity.id
_entity.type
_entity.pdbx_description
1 polymer ?
#
loop_
_entity_poly.entity_id
_entity_poly.type
_entity_poly.pdbx_seq_one_letter_code
_entity_poly.pdbx_strand_id
1 'polypeptide(L)'
;MRNFSADFRRVIGLLTVLTAFTFTAFAQNLTSESKADATGESVSSAAQTDDAFDKKNELGVWGGFAPDIPRLFSGSRKSSFAEVGFRYSRRIATTENTAIKYQIDLIPLAIINYRVERLIQVSPNVLGYNRDRQTAYAAGLTPVSFQLNFRRKAKIQPFLSAAAGLLIFNKSLPDDRSALRPNQRGRQFNFTLAGGGGVEFLTDDARSYTVGFKFHHISNASTGNINPGFDQNLFYFGYTFKKF
;
A
#
# COMPACT_ATOMS: atom_id res chain seq x y z
N MET A 1 -8.99 16.88 23.44
CA MET A 1 -8.25 17.07 22.18
C MET A 1 -6.83 16.57 22.39
N ARG A 2 -6.53 15.30 22.04
CA ARG A 2 -5.17 14.75 22.12
C ARG A 2 -4.45 15.04 20.81
N ASN A 3 -3.18 15.41 20.91
CA ASN A 3 -2.31 15.92 19.85
C ASN A 3 -2.14 14.97 18.65
N PHE A 4 -3.10 15.00 17.72
CA PHE A 4 -3.03 14.34 16.43
C PHE A 4 -1.82 14.78 15.58
N SER A 5 -1.39 16.05 15.78
CA SER A 5 -0.18 16.61 15.15
C SER A 5 1.11 15.82 15.45
N ALA A 6 1.21 15.21 16.64
CA ALA A 6 2.41 14.49 17.05
C ALA A 6 2.50 13.10 16.41
N ASP A 7 1.38 12.40 16.29
CA ASP A 7 1.36 11.03 15.71
C ASP A 7 1.51 11.07 14.20
N PHE A 8 0.92 12.04 13.51
CA PHE A 8 1.10 12.24 12.06
C PHE A 8 2.54 12.62 11.72
N ARG A 9 3.19 13.50 12.54
CA ARG A 9 4.60 13.83 12.37
C ARG A 9 5.53 12.65 12.61
N ARG A 10 5.18 11.72 13.51
CA ARG A 10 5.95 10.49 13.78
C ARG A 10 5.86 9.52 12.60
N VAL A 11 4.68 9.35 11.99
CA VAL A 11 4.49 8.49 10.81
C VAL A 11 5.22 9.05 9.59
N ILE A 12 5.14 10.37 9.34
CA ILE A 12 5.90 11.02 8.27
C ILE A 12 7.40 10.94 8.57
N GLY A 13 7.83 11.18 9.81
CA GLY A 13 9.22 11.06 10.22
C GLY A 13 9.78 9.65 10.03
N LEU A 14 9.00 8.60 10.32
CA LEU A 14 9.39 7.21 10.13
C LEU A 14 9.50 6.86 8.63
N LEU A 15 8.57 7.36 7.80
CA LEU A 15 8.60 7.16 6.35
C LEU A 15 9.78 7.91 5.71
N THR A 16 10.08 9.12 6.19
CA THR A 16 11.23 9.93 5.70
C THR A 16 12.56 9.29 6.11
N VAL A 17 12.66 8.74 7.31
CA VAL A 17 13.86 8.02 7.77
C VAL A 17 14.05 6.72 6.98
N LEU A 18 12.98 5.98 6.68
CA LEU A 18 13.06 4.75 5.89
C LEU A 18 13.49 5.04 4.44
N THR A 19 12.98 6.12 3.83
CA THR A 19 13.36 6.54 2.48
C THR A 19 14.78 7.13 2.43
N ALA A 20 15.21 7.87 3.46
CA ALA A 20 16.58 8.41 3.54
C ALA A 20 17.63 7.31 3.72
N PHE A 21 17.34 6.28 4.54
CA PHE A 21 18.28 5.15 4.76
C PHE A 21 18.49 4.30 3.50
N THR A 22 17.44 4.11 2.70
CA THR A 22 17.56 3.36 1.44
C THR A 22 18.30 4.15 0.36
N PHE A 23 18.15 5.48 0.32
CA PHE A 23 18.84 6.34 -0.64
C PHE A 23 20.33 6.52 -0.34
N THR A 24 20.71 6.64 0.94
CA THR A 24 22.13 6.76 1.33
C THR A 24 22.93 5.48 1.10
N ALA A 25 22.36 4.32 1.40
CA ALA A 25 23.00 3.03 1.10
C ALA A 25 23.16 2.79 -0.41
N PHE A 26 22.24 3.29 -1.22
CA PHE A 26 22.29 3.19 -2.68
C PHE A 26 23.34 4.14 -3.29
N ALA A 27 23.44 5.38 -2.77
CA ALA A 27 24.40 6.38 -3.25
C ALA A 27 25.86 5.98 -2.93
N GLN A 28 26.11 5.34 -1.81
CA GLN A 28 27.46 4.87 -1.43
C GLN A 28 27.95 3.72 -2.31
N ASN A 29 27.07 2.83 -2.80
CA ASN A 29 27.47 1.79 -3.75
C ASN A 29 27.74 2.30 -5.17
N LEU A 30 27.09 3.37 -5.61
CA LEU A 30 27.32 3.97 -6.93
C LEU A 30 28.67 4.72 -7.04
N THR A 31 29.20 5.21 -5.92
CA THR A 31 30.50 5.92 -5.89
C THR A 31 31.72 5.00 -5.77
N SER A 32 31.53 3.74 -5.36
CA SER A 32 32.63 2.78 -5.24
C SER A 32 32.96 2.03 -6.54
N GLU A 33 32.08 1.99 -7.52
CA GLU A 33 32.31 1.32 -8.81
C GLU A 33 32.98 2.19 -9.90
N SER A 34 33.23 3.48 -9.61
CA SER A 34 33.82 4.41 -10.60
C SER A 34 35.34 4.44 -10.63
N LYS A 35 36.05 3.50 -9.97
CA LYS A 35 37.52 3.49 -9.95
C LYS A 35 38.08 2.08 -10.12
N ALA A 36 38.01 1.54 -11.33
CA ALA A 36 38.85 0.43 -11.75
C ALA A 36 38.97 0.38 -13.27
N ASP A 37 40.14 0.75 -13.73
CA ASP A 37 40.93 0.33 -14.89
C ASP A 37 40.35 0.34 -16.31
N ALA A 38 40.94 1.31 -17.05
CA ALA A 38 41.14 1.27 -18.50
C ALA A 38 42.36 0.41 -18.82
N THR A 39 42.18 -0.86 -19.18
CA THR A 39 43.14 -1.61 -19.98
C THR A 39 42.38 -2.53 -20.93
N GLY A 40 42.60 -2.25 -22.21
CA GLY A 40 41.91 -2.93 -23.30
C GLY A 40 42.31 -4.38 -23.46
N GLU A 41 41.30 -5.22 -23.66
CA GLU A 41 41.42 -6.45 -24.48
C GLU A 41 40.06 -6.72 -25.13
N SER A 42 40.11 -6.84 -26.45
CA SER A 42 38.98 -7.25 -27.29
C SER A 42 38.63 -8.68 -26.95
N VAL A 43 37.56 -8.91 -26.22
CA VAL A 43 36.99 -10.24 -26.01
C VAL A 43 35.65 -10.33 -26.73
N SER A 44 35.69 -11.14 -27.77
CA SER A 44 34.62 -11.98 -28.35
C SER A 44 33.19 -11.66 -27.82
N SER A 45 32.32 -11.28 -28.77
CA SER A 45 30.87 -11.36 -28.68
C SER A 45 30.43 -12.67 -28.02
N ALA A 46 30.40 -12.70 -26.70
CA ALA A 46 29.59 -13.68 -25.99
C ALA A 46 28.13 -13.32 -26.27
N ALA A 47 27.40 -14.27 -26.82
CA ALA A 47 25.98 -14.19 -27.06
C ALA A 47 25.30 -13.55 -25.82
N GLN A 48 24.72 -12.39 -25.98
CA GLN A 48 23.79 -11.80 -25.02
C GLN A 48 22.66 -12.84 -24.86
N THR A 49 22.77 -13.69 -23.87
CA THR A 49 21.59 -14.39 -23.37
C THR A 49 20.65 -13.27 -22.95
N ASP A 50 19.62 -13.08 -23.74
CA ASP A 50 18.50 -12.15 -23.47
C ASP A 50 18.00 -12.52 -22.08
N ASP A 51 18.43 -11.72 -21.08
CA ASP A 51 18.18 -12.05 -19.67
C ASP A 51 16.69 -11.91 -19.48
N ALA A 52 15.99 -13.05 -19.41
CA ALA A 52 14.54 -13.14 -19.19
C ALA A 52 14.04 -12.23 -18.06
N PHE A 53 14.97 -11.80 -17.18
CA PHE A 53 14.74 -10.87 -16.09
C PHE A 53 14.89 -9.39 -16.47
N ASP A 54 15.18 -9.07 -17.74
CA ASP A 54 15.52 -7.69 -18.13
C ASP A 54 14.35 -6.84 -18.63
N LYS A 55 13.16 -7.43 -18.72
CA LYS A 55 11.92 -6.71 -19.06
C LYS A 55 11.59 -5.68 -17.99
N LYS A 56 11.38 -4.41 -18.43
CA LYS A 56 11.26 -3.28 -17.50
C LYS A 56 9.84 -3.01 -17.06
N ASN A 57 8.84 -3.33 -17.90
CA ASN A 57 7.44 -3.01 -17.66
C ASN A 57 6.63 -4.28 -17.42
N GLU A 58 5.66 -4.19 -16.52
CA GLU A 58 4.81 -5.32 -16.15
C GLU A 58 3.36 -4.86 -16.03
N LEU A 59 2.43 -5.71 -16.46
CA LEU A 59 0.99 -5.55 -16.25
C LEU A 59 0.45 -6.74 -15.49
N GLY A 60 -0.39 -6.46 -14.50
CA GLY A 60 -0.97 -7.48 -13.66
C GLY A 60 -2.29 -7.07 -13.04
N VAL A 61 -2.87 -8.02 -12.33
CA VAL A 61 -4.06 -7.85 -11.50
C VAL A 61 -3.77 -8.35 -10.11
N TRP A 62 -4.47 -7.82 -9.12
CA TRP A 62 -4.32 -8.29 -7.75
C TRP A 62 -5.62 -8.12 -6.97
N GLY A 63 -5.78 -8.88 -5.91
CA GLY A 63 -6.87 -8.75 -4.97
C GLY A 63 -6.39 -8.99 -3.56
N GLY A 64 -6.99 -8.29 -2.60
CA GLY A 64 -6.62 -8.38 -1.20
C GLY A 64 -7.83 -8.40 -0.28
N PHE A 65 -7.64 -9.01 0.88
CA PHE A 65 -8.65 -9.11 1.94
C PHE A 65 -8.00 -8.91 3.31
N ALA A 66 -8.66 -8.11 4.13
CA ALA A 66 -8.34 -7.87 5.53
C ALA A 66 -9.55 -8.23 6.42
N PRO A 67 -9.46 -9.27 7.24
CA PRO A 67 -10.48 -9.56 8.23
C PRO A 67 -10.51 -8.51 9.34
N ASP A 68 -11.58 -8.48 10.13
CA ASP A 68 -11.71 -7.60 11.30
C ASP A 68 -10.80 -8.08 12.45
N ILE A 69 -9.52 -7.71 12.41
CA ILE A 69 -8.47 -8.09 13.37
C ILE A 69 -8.18 -6.93 14.35
N PRO A 70 -7.54 -7.20 15.52
CA PRO A 70 -7.09 -6.16 16.44
C PRO A 70 -6.20 -5.11 15.77
N ARG A 71 -6.32 -3.86 16.21
CA ARG A 71 -5.71 -2.65 15.66
C ARG A 71 -4.25 -2.55 16.05
N LEU A 72 -3.41 -2.06 15.13
CA LEU A 72 -2.02 -1.68 15.43
C LEU A 72 -1.93 -0.26 16.02
N PHE A 73 -2.82 0.65 15.59
CA PHE A 73 -2.85 2.03 16.10
C PHE A 73 -4.09 2.29 16.95
N SER A 74 -3.86 2.99 18.07
CA SER A 74 -4.94 3.45 18.96
C SER A 74 -5.85 4.44 18.23
N GLY A 75 -7.17 4.21 18.29
CA GLY A 75 -8.19 5.11 17.72
C GLY A 75 -8.77 4.69 16.38
N SER A 76 -8.16 3.75 15.66
CA SER A 76 -8.75 3.24 14.42
C SER A 76 -10.00 2.39 14.69
N ARG A 77 -10.90 2.32 13.70
CA ARG A 77 -12.17 1.60 13.80
C ARG A 77 -12.07 0.15 13.35
N LYS A 78 -12.78 -0.73 14.05
CA LYS A 78 -12.93 -2.13 13.62
C LYS A 78 -13.63 -2.22 12.28
N SER A 79 -13.02 -2.91 11.33
CA SER A 79 -13.54 -3.08 9.98
C SER A 79 -12.90 -4.27 9.29
N SER A 80 -13.63 -4.89 8.38
CA SER A 80 -13.08 -5.78 7.36
C SER A 80 -13.02 -5.03 6.02
N PHE A 81 -12.05 -5.39 5.19
CA PHE A 81 -11.79 -4.68 3.95
C PHE A 81 -11.42 -5.67 2.84
N ALA A 82 -11.83 -5.39 1.62
CA ALA A 82 -11.39 -6.11 0.43
C ALA A 82 -11.24 -5.14 -0.72
N GLU A 83 -10.26 -5.39 -1.59
CA GLU A 83 -10.04 -4.60 -2.79
C GLU A 83 -9.48 -5.45 -3.93
N VAL A 84 -9.73 -5.00 -5.16
CA VAL A 84 -9.13 -5.55 -6.38
C VAL A 84 -8.53 -4.42 -7.19
N GLY A 85 -7.43 -4.71 -7.89
CA GLY A 85 -6.72 -3.69 -8.66
C GLY A 85 -6.06 -4.23 -9.93
N PHE A 86 -5.91 -3.32 -10.88
CA PHE A 86 -5.03 -3.46 -12.03
C PHE A 86 -3.72 -2.77 -11.69
N ARG A 87 -2.59 -3.43 -11.93
CA ARG A 87 -1.25 -2.93 -11.63
C ARG A 87 -0.42 -2.75 -12.89
N TYR A 88 0.14 -1.56 -13.03
CA TYR A 88 1.29 -1.34 -13.88
C TYR A 88 2.52 -1.20 -12.99
N SER A 89 3.60 -1.91 -13.36
CA SER A 89 4.90 -1.81 -12.66
C SER A 89 5.99 -1.49 -13.67
N ARG A 90 6.93 -0.64 -13.27
CA ARG A 90 8.14 -0.34 -14.04
C ARG A 90 9.36 -0.50 -13.15
N ARG A 91 10.30 -1.32 -13.57
CA ARG A 91 11.61 -1.43 -12.94
C ARG A 91 12.40 -0.16 -13.22
N ILE A 92 12.77 0.56 -12.16
CA ILE A 92 13.45 1.86 -12.25
C ILE A 92 14.93 1.78 -11.86
N ALA A 93 15.31 0.79 -11.04
CA ALA A 93 16.69 0.57 -10.66
C ALA A 93 16.95 -0.91 -10.40
N THR A 94 18.20 -1.35 -10.64
CA THR A 94 18.67 -2.70 -10.36
C THR A 94 20.10 -2.67 -9.85
N THR A 95 20.39 -3.58 -8.93
CA THR A 95 21.75 -3.99 -8.58
C THR A 95 21.94 -5.46 -8.99
N GLU A 96 23.05 -6.07 -8.65
CA GLU A 96 23.25 -7.50 -8.89
C GLU A 96 22.18 -8.36 -8.23
N ASN A 97 21.79 -8.04 -6.99
CA ASN A 97 20.89 -8.85 -6.16
C ASN A 97 19.51 -8.25 -5.93
N THR A 98 19.30 -6.98 -6.26
CA THR A 98 18.04 -6.29 -5.98
C THR A 98 17.45 -5.61 -7.22
N ALA A 99 16.13 -5.39 -7.20
CA ALA A 99 15.43 -4.58 -8.19
C ALA A 99 14.39 -3.69 -7.51
N ILE A 100 14.33 -2.41 -7.90
CA ILE A 100 13.31 -1.48 -7.44
C ILE A 100 12.30 -1.31 -8.58
N LYS A 101 11.02 -1.56 -8.26
CA LYS A 101 9.88 -1.33 -9.13
C LYS A 101 9.07 -0.14 -8.61
N TYR A 102 8.76 0.80 -9.48
CA TYR A 102 7.70 1.77 -9.30
C TYR A 102 6.39 1.16 -9.79
N GLN A 103 5.30 1.34 -9.05
CA GLN A 103 4.02 0.73 -9.36
C GLN A 103 2.90 1.77 -9.28
N ILE A 104 1.90 1.59 -10.13
CA ILE A 104 0.64 2.33 -10.12
C ILE A 104 -0.49 1.30 -10.08
N ASP A 105 -1.43 1.45 -9.13
CA ASP A 105 -2.61 0.59 -9.06
C ASP A 105 -3.87 1.40 -9.35
N LEU A 106 -4.66 0.96 -10.32
CA LEU A 106 -6.06 1.36 -10.49
C LEU A 106 -6.93 0.39 -9.69
N ILE A 107 -7.72 0.90 -8.76
CA ILE A 107 -8.59 0.12 -7.87
C ILE A 107 -10.04 0.35 -8.30
N PRO A 108 -10.63 -0.48 -9.17
CA PRO A 108 -12.00 -0.32 -9.63
C PRO A 108 -13.02 -0.62 -8.54
N LEU A 109 -12.65 -1.45 -7.55
CA LEU A 109 -13.54 -1.82 -6.46
C LEU A 109 -12.76 -2.04 -5.17
N ALA A 110 -13.19 -1.34 -4.13
CA ALA A 110 -12.86 -1.61 -2.73
C ALA A 110 -14.15 -1.65 -1.90
N ILE A 111 -14.19 -2.53 -0.92
CA ILE A 111 -15.36 -2.75 -0.04
C ILE A 111 -14.87 -2.70 1.39
N ILE A 112 -15.50 -1.85 2.20
CA ILE A 112 -15.25 -1.80 3.64
C ILE A 112 -16.55 -2.07 4.41
N ASN A 113 -16.49 -3.00 5.37
CA ASN A 113 -17.56 -3.20 6.34
C ASN A 113 -17.04 -2.76 7.71
N TYR A 114 -17.66 -1.75 8.30
CA TYR A 114 -17.16 -1.09 9.50
C TYR A 114 -18.26 -0.87 10.54
N ARG A 115 -17.85 -0.71 11.80
CA ARG A 115 -18.73 -0.42 12.91
C ARG A 115 -19.07 1.08 12.94
N VAL A 116 -20.36 1.38 13.05
CA VAL A 116 -20.94 2.72 13.25
C VAL A 116 -21.35 2.83 14.72
N GLU A 117 -21.13 4.01 15.32
CA GLU A 117 -21.51 4.30 16.71
C GLU A 117 -22.33 5.59 16.75
N ARG A 118 -23.66 5.44 16.87
CA ARG A 118 -24.59 6.56 16.91
C ARG A 118 -25.03 6.83 18.32
N LEU A 119 -24.86 8.07 18.79
CA LEU A 119 -25.40 8.49 20.08
C LEU A 119 -26.92 8.59 19.98
N ILE A 120 -27.65 7.89 20.86
CA ILE A 120 -29.10 7.89 20.92
C ILE A 120 -29.56 8.24 22.34
N GLN A 121 -30.76 8.77 22.46
CA GLN A 121 -31.45 8.90 23.73
C GLN A 121 -32.24 7.62 24.00
N VAL A 122 -31.89 6.94 25.07
CA VAL A 122 -32.53 5.68 25.49
C VAL A 122 -33.75 5.96 26.38
N SER A 123 -33.65 6.99 27.22
CA SER A 123 -34.75 7.51 28.04
C SER A 123 -34.53 9.03 28.30
N PRO A 124 -35.48 9.76 28.89
CA PRO A 124 -35.37 11.23 29.02
C PRO A 124 -34.04 11.74 29.56
N ASN A 125 -33.36 11.01 30.42
CA ASN A 125 -32.07 11.43 31.01
C ASN A 125 -30.94 10.43 30.78
N VAL A 126 -31.11 9.46 29.89
CA VAL A 126 -30.11 8.41 29.64
C VAL A 126 -29.71 8.42 28.16
N LEU A 127 -28.42 8.62 27.93
CA LEU A 127 -27.80 8.50 26.60
C LEU A 127 -27.14 7.14 26.46
N GLY A 128 -27.22 6.57 25.28
CA GLY A 128 -26.56 5.32 24.91
C GLY A 128 -25.99 5.37 23.51
N TYR A 129 -25.27 4.31 23.13
CA TYR A 129 -24.77 4.16 21.77
C TYR A 129 -25.48 3.01 21.07
N ASN A 130 -26.11 3.32 19.94
CA ASN A 130 -26.50 2.30 18.96
C ASN A 130 -25.26 1.93 18.14
N ARG A 131 -24.91 0.63 18.16
CA ARG A 131 -23.76 0.08 17.42
C ARG A 131 -24.29 -0.84 16.33
N ASP A 132 -23.97 -0.49 15.10
CA ASP A 132 -24.39 -1.16 13.90
C ASP A 132 -23.20 -1.37 12.95
N ARG A 133 -23.36 -2.15 11.91
CA ARG A 133 -22.34 -2.30 10.84
C ARG A 133 -22.86 -1.74 9.54
N GLN A 134 -21.98 -1.06 8.84
CA GLN A 134 -22.28 -0.51 7.52
C GLN A 134 -21.22 -0.94 6.51
N THR A 135 -21.68 -1.15 5.28
CA THR A 135 -20.81 -1.40 4.14
C THR A 135 -20.73 -0.15 3.27
N ALA A 136 -19.53 0.20 2.84
CA ALA A 136 -19.28 1.23 1.84
C ALA A 136 -18.42 0.65 0.72
N TYR A 137 -18.64 1.15 -0.49
CA TYR A 137 -17.94 0.79 -1.71
C TYR A 137 -17.10 1.97 -2.17
N ALA A 138 -15.94 1.69 -2.74
CA ALA A 138 -15.04 2.71 -3.27
C ALA A 138 -14.40 2.29 -4.58
N ALA A 139 -13.91 3.28 -5.31
CA ALA A 139 -12.93 3.14 -6.35
C ALA A 139 -11.76 4.09 -6.05
N GLY A 140 -10.59 3.83 -6.62
CA GLY A 140 -9.42 4.64 -6.32
C GLY A 140 -8.19 4.39 -7.16
N LEU A 141 -7.14 5.06 -6.77
CA LEU A 141 -5.84 5.03 -7.43
C LEU A 141 -4.73 5.03 -6.38
N THR A 142 -3.72 4.22 -6.60
CA THR A 142 -2.44 4.29 -5.88
C THR A 142 -1.37 4.80 -6.86
N PRO A 143 -1.18 6.12 -6.97
CA PRO A 143 -0.26 6.71 -7.95
C PRO A 143 1.20 6.51 -7.57
N VAL A 144 1.48 6.28 -6.30
CA VAL A 144 2.85 6.14 -5.79
C VAL A 144 2.95 4.84 -5.00
N SER A 145 3.68 3.88 -5.57
CA SER A 145 4.05 2.65 -4.89
C SER A 145 5.44 2.22 -5.32
N PHE A 146 6.22 1.72 -4.38
CA PHE A 146 7.53 1.16 -4.61
C PHE A 146 7.60 -0.26 -4.07
N GLN A 147 8.25 -1.13 -4.83
CA GLN A 147 8.54 -2.51 -4.43
C GLN A 147 10.03 -2.76 -4.61
N LEU A 148 10.69 -3.20 -3.54
CA LEU A 148 12.08 -3.62 -3.53
C LEU A 148 12.13 -5.15 -3.51
N ASN A 149 12.52 -5.76 -4.63
CA ASN A 149 12.71 -7.20 -4.75
C ASN A 149 14.16 -7.56 -4.40
N PHE A 150 14.32 -8.62 -3.61
CA PHE A 150 15.60 -9.25 -3.31
C PHE A 150 15.77 -10.51 -4.16
N ARG A 151 17.02 -10.97 -4.33
CA ARG A 151 17.35 -12.16 -5.12
C ARG A 151 16.85 -12.05 -6.58
N ARG A 152 17.10 -10.92 -7.20
CA ARG A 152 16.57 -10.53 -8.54
C ARG A 152 16.67 -11.64 -9.60
N LYS A 153 17.73 -12.43 -9.59
CA LYS A 153 17.99 -13.50 -10.57
C LYS A 153 17.35 -14.85 -10.19
N ALA A 154 16.70 -14.94 -9.02
CA ALA A 154 16.05 -16.17 -8.58
C ALA A 154 14.57 -16.20 -8.99
N LYS A 155 14.02 -17.42 -9.16
CA LYS A 155 12.58 -17.63 -9.41
C LYS A 155 11.69 -17.21 -8.25
N ILE A 156 12.23 -17.19 -7.03
CA ILE A 156 11.54 -16.78 -5.80
C ILE A 156 12.22 -15.52 -5.29
N GLN A 157 11.48 -14.40 -5.34
CA GLN A 157 11.96 -13.07 -4.99
C GLN A 157 11.18 -12.52 -3.80
N PRO A 158 11.72 -12.56 -2.57
CA PRO A 158 11.15 -11.81 -1.47
C PRO A 158 11.15 -10.31 -1.80
N PHE A 159 10.16 -9.57 -1.28
CA PHE A 159 10.12 -8.13 -1.49
C PHE A 159 9.56 -7.38 -0.28
N LEU A 160 9.88 -6.08 -0.24
CA LEU A 160 9.25 -5.07 0.60
C LEU A 160 8.53 -4.07 -0.29
N SER A 161 7.44 -3.48 0.21
CA SER A 161 6.69 -2.46 -0.53
C SER A 161 6.15 -1.36 0.36
N ALA A 162 6.04 -0.16 -0.22
CA ALA A 162 5.38 0.99 0.39
C ALA A 162 4.55 1.71 -0.67
N ALA A 163 3.37 2.21 -0.28
CA ALA A 163 2.42 2.81 -1.21
C ALA A 163 1.63 3.94 -0.57
N ALA A 164 1.26 4.94 -1.38
CA ALA A 164 0.36 6.01 -1.03
C ALA A 164 -0.67 6.20 -2.14
N GLY A 165 -1.93 6.34 -1.75
CA GLY A 165 -3.04 6.41 -2.69
C GLY A 165 -4.26 7.12 -2.14
N LEU A 166 -5.37 6.97 -2.85
CA LEU A 166 -6.65 7.54 -2.51
C LEU A 166 -7.81 6.60 -2.88
N LEU A 167 -8.88 6.67 -2.11
CA LEU A 167 -10.14 5.98 -2.34
C LEU A 167 -11.30 6.99 -2.23
N ILE A 168 -12.25 6.89 -3.17
CA ILE A 168 -13.48 7.67 -3.17
C ILE A 168 -14.63 6.71 -2.87
N PHE A 169 -15.25 6.87 -1.71
CA PHE A 169 -16.35 6.04 -1.25
C PHE A 169 -17.71 6.56 -1.74
N ASN A 170 -18.67 5.68 -1.93
CA ASN A 170 -20.03 6.02 -2.33
C ASN A 170 -20.82 6.77 -1.24
N LYS A 171 -20.30 6.81 0.00
CA LYS A 171 -20.84 7.58 1.14
C LYS A 171 -19.71 8.05 2.05
N SER A 172 -20.00 9.00 2.95
CA SER A 172 -19.03 9.47 3.95
C SER A 172 -18.54 8.32 4.82
N LEU A 173 -17.24 8.27 5.06
CA LEU A 173 -16.58 7.24 5.84
C LEU A 173 -15.81 7.86 7.02
N PRO A 174 -16.19 7.54 8.28
CA PRO A 174 -17.42 6.89 8.71
C PRO A 174 -18.64 7.82 8.67
N ASP A 175 -19.83 7.25 8.85
CA ASP A 175 -21.08 8.01 8.99
C ASP A 175 -21.80 7.62 10.30
N ASP A 176 -21.51 8.38 11.37
CA ASP A 176 -22.04 8.18 12.72
C ASP A 176 -23.17 9.16 13.06
N ARG A 177 -23.76 9.81 12.06
CA ARG A 177 -24.82 10.79 12.26
C ARG A 177 -26.00 10.19 13.01
N SER A 178 -26.51 10.97 13.96
CA SER A 178 -27.75 10.70 14.69
C SER A 178 -28.51 11.99 14.92
N ALA A 179 -29.73 11.92 15.41
CA ALA A 179 -30.51 13.11 15.77
C ALA A 179 -29.77 14.02 16.78
N LEU A 180 -29.03 13.43 17.72
CA LEU A 180 -28.26 14.16 18.73
C LEU A 180 -26.90 14.67 18.22
N ARG A 181 -26.35 14.07 17.15
CA ARG A 181 -25.07 14.43 16.53
C ARG A 181 -25.13 14.42 15.02
N PRO A 182 -25.82 15.39 14.39
CA PRO A 182 -26.06 15.40 12.93
C PRO A 182 -24.79 15.60 12.11
N ASN A 183 -23.73 16.15 12.69
CA ASN A 183 -22.48 16.45 12.00
C ASN A 183 -21.38 15.38 12.17
N GLN A 184 -21.66 14.24 12.83
CA GLN A 184 -20.67 13.18 13.09
C GLN A 184 -20.45 12.31 11.83
N ARG A 185 -19.74 12.87 10.84
CA ARG A 185 -19.38 12.17 9.60
C ARG A 185 -17.97 12.51 9.14
N GLY A 186 -17.31 11.55 8.52
CA GLY A 186 -16.06 11.74 7.78
C GLY A 186 -16.29 12.27 6.37
N ARG A 187 -15.49 11.81 5.42
CA ARG A 187 -15.54 12.20 4.00
C ARG A 187 -15.69 10.99 3.10
N GLN A 188 -16.16 11.23 1.87
CA GLN A 188 -16.10 10.23 0.80
C GLN A 188 -14.68 10.05 0.28
N PHE A 189 -13.94 11.14 0.15
CA PHE A 189 -12.54 11.12 -0.26
C PHE A 189 -11.64 10.77 0.93
N ASN A 190 -10.84 9.71 0.78
CA ASN A 190 -9.91 9.24 1.79
C ASN A 190 -8.55 8.94 1.16
N PHE A 191 -7.50 9.23 1.91
CA PHE A 191 -6.13 8.87 1.59
C PHE A 191 -5.83 7.46 2.10
N THR A 192 -4.91 6.78 1.42
CA THR A 192 -4.41 5.47 1.82
C THR A 192 -2.89 5.49 1.96
N LEU A 193 -2.38 4.82 2.99
CA LEU A 193 -0.96 4.52 3.17
C LEU A 193 -0.82 3.04 3.43
N ALA A 194 0.11 2.39 2.74
CA ALA A 194 0.36 0.98 2.93
C ALA A 194 1.86 0.68 2.98
N GLY A 195 2.21 -0.33 3.79
CA GLY A 195 3.57 -0.84 3.87
C GLY A 195 3.56 -2.32 4.22
N GLY A 196 4.43 -3.09 3.60
CA GLY A 196 4.47 -4.52 3.84
C GLY A 196 5.49 -5.25 3.00
N GLY A 197 5.25 -6.54 2.77
CA GLY A 197 6.15 -7.37 2.00
C GLY A 197 5.50 -8.69 1.59
N GLY A 198 6.28 -9.51 0.91
CA GLY A 198 5.79 -10.78 0.41
C GLY A 198 6.83 -11.50 -0.44
N VAL A 199 6.33 -12.36 -1.31
CA VAL A 199 7.14 -13.14 -2.24
C VAL A 199 6.54 -13.07 -3.64
N GLU A 200 7.36 -12.79 -4.63
CA GLU A 200 7.04 -12.90 -6.04
C GLU A 200 7.64 -14.21 -6.59
N PHE A 201 6.82 -15.03 -7.24
CA PHE A 201 7.19 -16.29 -7.86
C PHE A 201 7.18 -16.11 -9.39
N LEU A 202 8.34 -16.11 -10.01
CA LEU A 202 8.49 -16.04 -11.46
C LEU A 202 8.19 -17.42 -12.06
N THR A 203 7.18 -17.48 -12.92
CA THR A 203 6.80 -18.71 -13.61
C THR A 203 7.59 -18.85 -14.91
N ASP A 204 7.64 -17.76 -15.66
CA ASP A 204 8.37 -17.62 -16.92
C ASP A 204 8.78 -16.15 -17.13
N ASP A 205 9.33 -15.84 -18.30
CA ASP A 205 9.82 -14.51 -18.65
C ASP A 205 8.73 -13.43 -18.71
N ALA A 206 7.47 -13.83 -18.80
CA ALA A 206 6.35 -12.93 -18.99
C ALA A 206 5.41 -12.87 -17.78
N ARG A 207 5.44 -13.89 -16.90
CA ARG A 207 4.42 -14.07 -15.86
C ARG A 207 5.01 -14.28 -14.48
N SER A 208 4.31 -13.80 -13.46
CA SER A 208 4.63 -14.07 -12.05
C SER A 208 3.38 -14.06 -11.18
N TYR A 209 3.46 -14.78 -10.06
CA TYR A 209 2.49 -14.73 -8.97
C TYR A 209 3.10 -13.99 -7.79
N THR A 210 2.28 -13.23 -7.09
CA THR A 210 2.69 -12.50 -5.90
C THR A 210 1.78 -12.89 -4.75
N VAL A 211 2.37 -13.20 -3.60
CA VAL A 211 1.63 -13.38 -2.34
C VAL A 211 2.25 -12.43 -1.32
N GLY A 212 1.44 -11.66 -0.64
CA GLY A 212 1.97 -10.69 0.29
C GLY A 212 0.99 -10.29 1.38
N PHE A 213 1.55 -9.52 2.30
CA PHE A 213 0.86 -8.88 3.39
C PHE A 213 1.26 -7.41 3.40
N LYS A 214 0.30 -6.52 3.64
CA LYS A 214 0.55 -5.10 3.88
C LYS A 214 -0.35 -4.58 4.99
N PHE A 215 0.21 -3.77 5.87
CA PHE A 215 -0.54 -2.87 6.70
C PHE A 215 -1.09 -1.75 5.80
N HIS A 216 -2.40 -1.50 5.87
CA HIS A 216 -3.08 -0.53 5.03
C HIS A 216 -3.93 0.40 5.90
N HIS A 217 -3.58 1.68 5.91
CA HIS A 217 -4.27 2.73 6.64
C HIS A 217 -5.14 3.57 5.71
N ILE A 218 -6.41 3.79 6.07
CA ILE A 218 -7.36 4.63 5.34
C ILE A 218 -7.81 5.75 6.26
N SER A 219 -7.70 7.01 5.81
CA SER A 219 -8.17 8.17 6.58
C SER A 219 -8.51 9.36 5.68
N ASN A 220 -9.39 10.23 6.16
CA ASN A 220 -9.71 11.48 5.46
C ASN A 220 -8.76 12.64 5.80
N ALA A 221 -7.61 12.38 6.44
CA ALA A 221 -6.62 13.37 6.87
C ALA A 221 -7.23 14.55 7.66
N SER A 222 -8.26 14.28 8.46
CA SER A 222 -8.99 15.29 9.28
C SER A 222 -9.72 16.36 8.46
N THR A 223 -10.02 16.11 7.19
CA THR A 223 -10.84 17.00 6.35
C THR A 223 -12.34 16.84 6.63
N GLY A 224 -12.76 15.79 7.33
CA GLY A 224 -14.11 15.57 7.81
C GLY A 224 -14.30 16.01 9.27
N ASN A 225 -15.56 15.99 9.75
CA ASN A 225 -15.85 16.34 11.15
C ASN A 225 -15.33 15.29 12.12
N ILE A 226 -15.16 14.04 11.64
CA ILE A 226 -14.50 12.95 12.36
C ILE A 226 -13.52 12.22 11.46
N ASN A 227 -12.42 11.74 12.06
CA ASN A 227 -11.40 10.95 11.36
C ASN A 227 -10.80 9.89 12.30
N PRO A 228 -11.54 8.82 12.64
CA PRO A 228 -10.97 7.77 13.47
C PRO A 228 -9.90 6.93 12.75
N GLY A 229 -9.87 6.99 11.40
CA GLY A 229 -9.05 6.11 10.58
C GLY A 229 -9.54 4.66 10.57
N PHE A 230 -9.00 3.88 9.64
CA PHE A 230 -9.21 2.44 9.52
C PHE A 230 -7.87 1.78 9.22
N ASP A 231 -7.45 0.87 10.09
CA ASP A 231 -6.23 0.09 9.95
C ASP A 231 -6.61 -1.33 9.51
N GLN A 232 -5.96 -1.79 8.45
CA GLN A 232 -6.23 -3.06 7.81
C GLN A 232 -4.94 -3.88 7.72
N ASN A 233 -5.02 -5.15 8.13
CA ASN A 233 -3.99 -6.15 7.88
C ASN A 233 -4.38 -6.91 6.62
N LEU A 234 -3.92 -6.42 5.46
CA LEU A 234 -4.35 -6.91 4.15
C LEU A 234 -3.43 -8.00 3.64
N PHE A 235 -3.98 -9.21 3.49
CA PHE A 235 -3.37 -10.29 2.73
C PHE A 235 -3.77 -10.14 1.26
N TYR A 236 -2.83 -10.26 0.35
CA TYR A 236 -3.13 -10.13 -1.07
C TYR A 236 -2.41 -11.14 -1.93
N PHE A 237 -3.04 -11.42 -3.06
CA PHE A 237 -2.54 -12.24 -4.14
C PHE A 237 -2.54 -11.42 -5.42
N GLY A 238 -1.48 -11.54 -6.23
CA GLY A 238 -1.33 -10.86 -7.51
C GLY A 238 -0.90 -11.81 -8.62
N TYR A 239 -1.28 -11.48 -9.83
CA TYR A 239 -0.85 -12.17 -11.04
C TYR A 239 -0.38 -11.15 -12.08
N THR A 240 0.90 -11.21 -12.42
CA THR A 240 1.48 -10.48 -13.54
C THR A 240 1.33 -11.35 -14.79
N PHE A 241 0.57 -10.86 -15.77
CA PHE A 241 0.26 -11.61 -16.99
C PHE A 241 1.10 -11.18 -18.20
N LYS A 242 1.81 -10.04 -18.10
CA LYS A 242 2.65 -9.51 -19.17
C LYS A 242 3.83 -8.74 -18.62
N LYS A 243 5.04 -9.08 -19.13
CA LYS A 243 6.27 -8.29 -18.94
C LYS A 243 6.83 -7.91 -20.32
N PHE A 244 7.33 -6.67 -20.48
CA PHE A 244 7.80 -6.14 -21.78
C PHE A 244 8.80 -5.00 -21.63
#